data_f831f9cf06b6e2b7448fe89cd4365e3d
#
_entry.id   f831f9cf06b6e2b7448fe89cd4365e3d
#
_cell.length_a   1.000
_cell.length_b   1.000
_cell.length_c   1.000
_cell.angle_alpha   90.00
_cell.angle_beta   90.00
_cell.angle_gamma   90.00
#
_symmetry.space_group_name_H-M   'P 1'
#
loop_
_entity.id
_entity.type
_entity.pdbx_description
1 polymer ?
#
loop_
_entity_poly.entity_id
_entity_poly.type
_entity_poly.pdbx_seq_one_letter_code
_entity_poly.pdbx_strand_id
1 'polypeptide(L)'
;MDEYFQHLLRSPIFWISTAFQIWMLIDAVRQQEWMWVVVILVFPGFGSLFYFFQVYRGSGGATRGFELPGTHSRQRIRELQAQIHHLDKPHHHLQLADIYFQQGKLKEAEASYRASMERDPQDEDTRGHLGQCLLRQNRYNEALPLLEEVCRDNPKHDYGHTMMALAETLRALGQTERATAVFQHVTENHSYARARVQLAELYLNAGRSDEARQQIDEVLADARHAPAFQRRRERGWVSKAKSLSGRVSRK
;
A
#
# COMPACT_ATOMS: atom_id res chain seq x y z
N MET A 1 33.37 -6.36 -47.00
CA MET A 1 33.23 -6.29 -45.53
C MET A 1 31.83 -5.83 -45.09
N ASP A 2 31.14 -5.04 -45.92
CA ASP A 2 29.85 -4.42 -45.54
C ASP A 2 28.64 -5.40 -45.49
N GLU A 3 28.60 -6.41 -46.33
CA GLU A 3 27.48 -7.38 -46.36
C GLU A 3 27.44 -8.29 -45.11
N TYR A 4 28.61 -8.70 -44.61
CA TYR A 4 28.72 -9.50 -43.39
C TYR A 4 28.26 -8.70 -42.17
N PHE A 5 28.58 -7.43 -42.10
CA PHE A 5 28.20 -6.55 -41.01
C PHE A 5 26.69 -6.27 -41.00
N GLN A 6 26.08 -6.10 -42.18
CA GLN A 6 24.64 -5.92 -42.28
C GLN A 6 23.85 -7.20 -41.96
N HIS A 7 24.39 -8.38 -42.24
CA HIS A 7 23.77 -9.66 -41.86
C HIS A 7 23.82 -9.89 -40.33
N LEU A 8 24.92 -9.49 -39.65
CA LEU A 8 25.07 -9.54 -38.21
C LEU A 8 24.07 -8.63 -37.50
N LEU A 9 23.89 -7.40 -37.98
CA LEU A 9 22.95 -6.42 -37.43
C LEU A 9 21.47 -6.81 -37.60
N ARG A 10 21.16 -7.68 -38.54
CA ARG A 10 19.80 -8.23 -38.76
C ARG A 10 19.50 -9.45 -37.91
N SER A 11 20.49 -10.04 -37.24
CA SER A 11 20.31 -11.20 -36.38
C SER A 11 19.71 -10.82 -35.02
N PRO A 12 18.57 -11.38 -34.62
CA PRO A 12 18.02 -11.12 -33.30
C PRO A 12 18.96 -11.59 -32.17
N ILE A 13 19.81 -12.58 -32.46
CA ILE A 13 20.81 -13.11 -31.52
C ILE A 13 21.86 -12.03 -31.18
N PHE A 14 22.27 -11.22 -32.17
CA PHE A 14 23.21 -10.11 -31.96
C PHE A 14 22.63 -9.07 -30.95
N TRP A 15 21.39 -8.67 -31.12
CA TRP A 15 20.75 -7.71 -30.24
C TRP A 15 20.54 -8.24 -28.83
N ILE A 16 20.18 -9.53 -28.70
CA ILE A 16 20.04 -10.19 -27.40
C ILE A 16 21.39 -10.26 -26.69
N SER A 17 22.46 -10.65 -27.39
CA SER A 17 23.82 -10.71 -26.83
C SER A 17 24.32 -9.34 -26.40
N THR A 18 24.09 -8.29 -27.22
CA THR A 18 24.48 -6.92 -26.90
C THR A 18 23.71 -6.39 -25.69
N ALA A 19 22.40 -6.62 -25.64
CA ALA A 19 21.58 -6.23 -24.49
C ALA A 19 22.03 -6.92 -23.20
N PHE A 20 22.36 -8.21 -23.27
CA PHE A 20 22.90 -8.98 -22.14
C PHE A 20 24.24 -8.43 -21.68
N GLN A 21 25.13 -8.08 -22.60
CA GLN A 21 26.43 -7.50 -22.29
C GLN A 21 26.31 -6.12 -21.60
N ILE A 22 25.43 -5.26 -22.11
CA ILE A 22 25.15 -3.94 -21.52
C ILE A 22 24.58 -4.12 -20.10
N TRP A 23 23.67 -5.07 -19.91
CA TRP A 23 23.11 -5.35 -18.62
C TRP A 23 24.17 -5.79 -17.61
N MET A 24 25.05 -6.73 -17.97
CA MET A 24 26.13 -7.19 -17.09
C MET A 24 27.13 -6.06 -16.79
N LEU A 25 27.39 -5.17 -17.75
CA LEU A 25 28.23 -4.01 -17.54
C LEU A 25 27.63 -3.03 -16.52
N ILE A 26 26.35 -2.74 -16.67
CA ILE A 26 25.64 -1.88 -15.70
C ILE A 26 25.66 -2.48 -14.30
N ASP A 27 25.48 -3.79 -14.19
CA ASP A 27 25.50 -4.48 -12.91
C ASP A 27 26.90 -4.44 -12.27
N ALA A 28 27.95 -4.69 -13.04
CA ALA A 28 29.35 -4.62 -12.56
C ALA A 28 29.73 -3.21 -12.07
N VAL A 29 29.28 -2.17 -12.77
CA VAL A 29 29.47 -0.76 -12.34
C VAL A 29 28.70 -0.47 -11.06
N ARG A 30 27.46 -0.95 -10.91
CA ARG A 30 26.62 -0.76 -9.71
C ARG A 30 27.22 -1.45 -8.47
N GLN A 31 27.86 -2.60 -8.66
CA GLN A 31 28.52 -3.35 -7.59
C GLN A 31 29.95 -2.82 -7.30
N GLN A 32 30.40 -1.78 -8.03
CA GLN A 32 31.77 -1.21 -7.93
C GLN A 32 32.89 -2.23 -8.24
N GLU A 33 32.57 -3.25 -9.00
CA GLU A 33 33.50 -4.33 -9.40
C GLU A 33 34.28 -3.93 -10.65
N TRP A 34 35.16 -2.92 -10.53
CA TRP A 34 35.88 -2.30 -11.64
C TRP A 34 36.74 -3.28 -12.47
N MET A 35 37.27 -4.32 -11.83
CA MET A 35 38.02 -5.36 -12.52
C MET A 35 37.14 -6.08 -13.56
N TRP A 36 35.88 -6.38 -13.21
CA TRP A 36 34.95 -7.04 -14.11
C TRP A 36 34.43 -6.12 -15.20
N VAL A 37 34.33 -4.82 -14.96
CA VAL A 37 34.03 -3.83 -16.00
C VAL A 37 35.07 -3.89 -17.12
N VAL A 38 36.37 -3.93 -16.76
CA VAL A 38 37.47 -4.05 -17.72
C VAL A 38 37.40 -5.41 -18.46
N VAL A 39 37.15 -6.51 -17.77
CA VAL A 39 37.05 -7.86 -18.38
C VAL A 39 35.89 -7.93 -19.39
N ILE A 40 34.72 -7.37 -19.06
CA ILE A 40 33.54 -7.35 -19.94
C ILE A 40 33.81 -6.49 -21.19
N LEU A 41 34.56 -5.39 -21.06
CA LEU A 41 34.89 -4.51 -22.19
C LEU A 41 35.95 -5.12 -23.12
N VAL A 42 36.96 -5.78 -22.54
CA VAL A 42 38.08 -6.37 -23.32
C VAL A 42 37.66 -7.69 -24.01
N PHE A 43 36.80 -8.46 -23.36
CA PHE A 43 36.32 -9.76 -23.87
C PHE A 43 34.80 -9.75 -24.01
N PRO A 44 34.22 -9.06 -25.01
CA PRO A 44 32.79 -8.99 -25.21
C PRO A 44 32.18 -10.38 -25.43
N GLY A 45 31.11 -10.68 -24.71
CA GLY A 45 30.46 -12.00 -24.72
C GLY A 45 31.03 -12.97 -23.68
N PHE A 46 32.28 -13.35 -23.77
CA PHE A 46 32.93 -14.24 -22.78
C PHE A 46 33.02 -13.60 -21.40
N GLY A 47 33.43 -12.34 -21.33
CA GLY A 47 33.52 -11.59 -20.07
C GLY A 47 32.16 -11.45 -19.38
N SER A 48 31.12 -11.18 -20.16
CA SER A 48 29.74 -11.05 -19.65
C SER A 48 29.20 -12.39 -19.14
N LEU A 49 29.48 -13.50 -19.85
CA LEU A 49 29.08 -14.85 -19.44
C LEU A 49 29.82 -15.28 -18.16
N PHE A 50 31.15 -15.03 -18.11
CA PHE A 50 31.95 -15.40 -16.97
C PHE A 50 31.57 -14.58 -15.71
N TYR A 51 31.33 -13.28 -15.87
CA TYR A 51 30.79 -12.41 -14.82
C TYR A 51 29.44 -12.91 -14.31
N PHE A 52 28.53 -13.28 -15.23
CA PHE A 52 27.23 -13.83 -14.89
C PHE A 52 27.31 -15.08 -14.01
N PHE A 53 28.16 -16.04 -14.37
CA PHE A 53 28.28 -17.29 -13.59
C PHE A 53 29.07 -17.12 -12.29
N GLN A 54 30.11 -16.29 -12.28
CA GLN A 54 31.04 -16.17 -11.15
C GLN A 54 30.52 -15.17 -10.10
N VAL A 55 30.02 -14.03 -10.53
CA VAL A 55 29.66 -12.90 -9.65
C VAL A 55 28.13 -12.74 -9.57
N TYR A 56 27.49 -12.53 -10.71
CA TYR A 56 26.07 -12.24 -10.75
C TYR A 56 25.21 -13.38 -10.19
N ARG A 57 25.47 -14.63 -10.57
CA ARG A 57 24.78 -15.82 -10.07
C ARG A 57 25.24 -16.22 -8.66
N GLY A 58 26.52 -16.02 -8.32
CA GLY A 58 27.10 -16.37 -7.03
C GLY A 58 26.77 -15.36 -5.93
N SER A 59 26.65 -14.09 -6.27
CA SER A 59 26.34 -13.01 -5.31
C SER A 59 24.85 -12.91 -4.96
N GLY A 60 23.98 -13.73 -5.56
CA GLY A 60 22.53 -13.55 -5.42
C GLY A 60 22.00 -12.24 -6.01
N GLY A 61 22.85 -11.53 -6.78
CA GLY A 61 22.54 -10.23 -7.36
C GLY A 61 21.39 -10.24 -8.36
N ALA A 62 21.16 -11.38 -9.03
CA ALA A 62 20.04 -11.57 -9.94
C ALA A 62 18.67 -11.42 -9.29
N THR A 63 18.58 -11.65 -7.97
CA THR A 63 17.31 -11.61 -7.24
C THR A 63 17.13 -10.37 -6.38
N ARG A 64 18.19 -9.60 -6.11
CA ARG A 64 18.11 -8.38 -5.28
C ARG A 64 17.52 -7.16 -5.98
N GLY A 65 17.42 -7.14 -7.29
CA GLY A 65 16.92 -5.99 -8.07
C GLY A 65 15.63 -6.22 -8.83
N PHE A 66 15.25 -7.49 -9.07
CA PHE A 66 14.04 -7.84 -9.81
C PHE A 66 13.18 -8.79 -8.95
N GLU A 67 12.57 -8.24 -7.92
CA GLU A 67 11.52 -8.94 -7.20
C GLU A 67 10.24 -8.82 -8.02
N LEU A 68 9.74 -9.95 -8.51
CA LEU A 68 8.40 -9.99 -9.08
C LEU A 68 7.41 -9.47 -8.02
N PRO A 69 6.48 -8.56 -8.40
CA PRO A 69 5.48 -8.07 -7.46
C PRO A 69 4.80 -9.22 -6.73
N GLY A 70 4.89 -9.22 -5.40
CA GLY A 70 4.27 -10.25 -4.55
C GLY A 70 5.13 -11.46 -4.18
N THR A 71 6.39 -11.59 -4.62
CA THR A 71 7.27 -12.70 -4.18
C THR A 71 7.59 -12.60 -2.69
N HIS A 72 7.92 -11.42 -2.21
CA HIS A 72 8.18 -11.16 -0.79
C HIS A 72 6.97 -11.51 0.08
N SER A 73 5.78 -11.10 -0.35
CA SER A 73 4.54 -11.43 0.38
C SER A 73 4.25 -12.93 0.39
N ARG A 74 4.51 -13.65 -0.70
CA ARG A 74 4.33 -15.12 -0.75
C ARG A 74 5.32 -15.85 0.15
N GLN A 75 6.56 -15.41 0.20
CA GLN A 75 7.55 -15.97 1.11
C GLN A 75 7.13 -15.71 2.55
N ARG A 76 6.76 -14.47 2.90
CA ARG A 76 6.32 -14.12 4.25
C ARG A 76 5.08 -14.88 4.71
N ILE A 77 4.11 -15.11 3.81
CA ILE A 77 2.95 -15.97 4.09
C ILE A 77 3.39 -17.38 4.47
N ARG A 78 4.30 -18.00 3.71
CA ARG A 78 4.79 -19.37 3.99
C ARG A 78 5.55 -19.42 5.34
N GLU A 79 6.37 -18.43 5.62
CA GLU A 79 7.08 -18.32 6.90
C GLU A 79 6.10 -18.22 8.08
N LEU A 80 5.07 -17.35 7.97
CA LEU A 80 4.06 -17.18 9.00
C LEU A 80 3.23 -18.45 9.18
N GLN A 81 2.85 -19.14 8.10
CA GLN A 81 2.15 -20.41 8.19
C GLN A 81 2.99 -21.50 8.89
N ALA A 82 4.30 -21.55 8.62
CA ALA A 82 5.21 -22.44 9.34
C ALA A 82 5.33 -22.06 10.83
N GLN A 83 5.41 -20.77 11.14
CA GLN A 83 5.44 -20.29 12.52
C GLN A 83 4.15 -20.62 13.27
N ILE A 84 2.99 -20.44 12.64
CA ILE A 84 1.68 -20.83 13.19
C ILE A 84 1.62 -22.33 13.46
N HIS A 85 2.15 -23.15 12.54
CA HIS A 85 2.20 -24.60 12.74
C HIS A 85 3.05 -25.02 13.96
N HIS A 86 4.17 -24.34 14.19
CA HIS A 86 5.08 -24.65 15.30
C HIS A 86 4.74 -23.93 16.61
N LEU A 87 4.31 -22.68 16.50
CA LEU A 87 4.04 -21.76 17.63
C LEU A 87 2.78 -20.99 17.31
N ASP A 88 1.65 -21.52 17.67
CA ASP A 88 0.32 -20.98 17.40
C ASP A 88 0.01 -19.73 18.25
N LYS A 89 0.77 -18.64 18.00
CA LYS A 89 0.67 -17.37 18.73
C LYS A 89 -0.23 -16.36 18.00
N PRO A 90 -0.99 -15.52 18.74
CA PRO A 90 -1.93 -14.55 18.16
C PRO A 90 -1.26 -13.61 17.15
N HIS A 91 -0.08 -13.06 17.46
CA HIS A 91 0.59 -12.11 16.57
C HIS A 91 1.00 -12.69 15.20
N HIS A 92 1.22 -14.02 15.08
CA HIS A 92 1.49 -14.63 13.77
C HIS A 92 0.24 -14.62 12.91
N HIS A 93 -0.92 -14.87 13.49
CA HIS A 93 -2.22 -14.80 12.82
C HIS A 93 -2.55 -13.35 12.43
N LEU A 94 -2.29 -12.37 13.30
CA LEU A 94 -2.45 -10.95 13.01
C LEU A 94 -1.60 -10.53 11.80
N GLN A 95 -0.30 -10.85 11.80
CA GLN A 95 0.58 -10.50 10.68
C GLN A 95 0.16 -11.16 9.36
N LEU A 96 -0.30 -12.41 9.41
CA LEU A 96 -0.81 -13.13 8.25
C LEU A 96 -2.08 -12.46 7.71
N ALA A 97 -2.98 -12.07 8.60
CA ALA A 97 -4.21 -11.36 8.28
C ALA A 97 -3.94 -10.01 7.63
N ASP A 98 -2.98 -9.22 8.14
CA ASP A 98 -2.58 -7.93 7.56
C ASP A 98 -2.08 -8.08 6.12
N ILE A 99 -1.29 -9.13 5.84
CA ILE A 99 -0.82 -9.40 4.47
C ILE A 99 -2.01 -9.73 3.55
N TYR A 100 -2.95 -10.57 3.99
CA TYR A 100 -4.15 -10.87 3.21
C TYR A 100 -5.03 -9.64 3.02
N PHE A 101 -5.20 -8.82 4.04
CA PHE A 101 -5.96 -7.58 3.97
C PHE A 101 -5.37 -6.59 2.95
N GLN A 102 -4.04 -6.41 2.95
CA GLN A 102 -3.32 -5.58 1.97
C GLN A 102 -3.46 -6.13 0.54
N GLN A 103 -3.53 -7.45 0.37
CA GLN A 103 -3.78 -8.09 -0.92
C GLN A 103 -5.26 -8.03 -1.36
N GLY A 104 -6.17 -7.52 -0.53
CA GLY A 104 -7.60 -7.52 -0.80
C GLY A 104 -8.30 -8.89 -0.63
N LYS A 105 -7.61 -9.87 -0.07
CA LYS A 105 -8.15 -11.19 0.25
C LYS A 105 -8.88 -11.14 1.58
N LEU A 106 -10.06 -10.48 1.56
CA LEU A 106 -10.75 -10.10 2.79
C LEU A 106 -11.29 -11.29 3.58
N LYS A 107 -11.65 -12.40 2.92
CA LYS A 107 -12.13 -13.62 3.62
C LYS A 107 -11.01 -14.31 4.38
N GLU A 108 -9.84 -14.45 3.73
CA GLU A 108 -8.64 -15.04 4.34
C GLU A 108 -8.09 -14.14 5.47
N ALA A 109 -8.15 -12.81 5.27
CA ALA A 109 -7.80 -11.86 6.32
C ALA A 109 -8.71 -11.99 7.54
N GLU A 110 -10.03 -12.01 7.33
CA GLU A 110 -11.00 -12.20 8.41
C GLU A 110 -10.77 -13.50 9.20
N ALA A 111 -10.59 -14.62 8.49
CA ALA A 111 -10.32 -15.90 9.14
C ALA A 111 -9.07 -15.85 10.03
N SER A 112 -8.00 -15.21 9.55
CA SER A 112 -6.76 -15.05 10.31
C SER A 112 -6.91 -14.07 11.48
N TYR A 113 -7.64 -12.94 11.31
CA TYR A 113 -7.93 -12.01 12.42
C TYR A 113 -8.78 -12.69 13.50
N ARG A 114 -9.81 -13.47 13.14
CA ARG A 114 -10.61 -14.23 14.12
C ARG A 114 -9.76 -15.25 14.86
N ALA A 115 -8.88 -15.95 14.16
CA ALA A 115 -7.95 -16.88 14.79
C ALA A 115 -6.97 -16.18 15.77
N SER A 116 -6.52 -14.96 15.47
CA SER A 116 -5.76 -14.14 16.41
C SER A 116 -6.59 -13.77 17.64
N MET A 117 -7.82 -13.28 17.41
CA MET A 117 -8.73 -12.83 18.46
C MET A 117 -9.16 -13.98 19.41
N GLU A 118 -9.30 -15.22 18.91
CA GLU A 118 -9.56 -16.39 19.74
C GLU A 118 -8.43 -16.68 20.73
N ARG A 119 -7.18 -16.33 20.38
CA ARG A 119 -5.99 -16.57 21.22
C ARG A 119 -5.68 -15.40 22.15
N ASP A 120 -5.99 -14.20 21.71
CA ASP A 120 -5.88 -12.98 22.50
C ASP A 120 -7.09 -12.06 22.22
N PRO A 121 -8.19 -12.23 22.99
CA PRO A 121 -9.38 -11.41 22.82
C PRO A 121 -9.19 -9.95 23.21
N GLN A 122 -8.13 -9.60 23.94
CA GLN A 122 -7.89 -8.24 24.44
C GLN A 122 -6.99 -7.43 23.51
N ASP A 123 -6.41 -8.04 22.47
CA ASP A 123 -5.54 -7.34 21.54
C ASP A 123 -6.32 -6.30 20.71
N GLU A 124 -6.02 -5.03 20.94
CA GLU A 124 -6.67 -3.89 20.29
C GLU A 124 -6.39 -3.87 18.78
N ASP A 125 -5.15 -4.22 18.38
CA ASP A 125 -4.76 -4.25 16.95
C ASP A 125 -5.61 -5.26 16.19
N THR A 126 -5.76 -6.47 16.71
CA THR A 126 -6.60 -7.51 16.10
C THR A 126 -8.05 -7.07 15.98
N ARG A 127 -8.64 -6.50 17.05
CA ARG A 127 -10.03 -6.01 17.02
C ARG A 127 -10.22 -4.86 16.02
N GLY A 128 -9.33 -3.89 16.05
CA GLY A 128 -9.36 -2.74 15.15
C GLY A 128 -9.24 -3.14 13.67
N HIS A 129 -8.27 -4.01 13.36
CA HIS A 129 -8.05 -4.49 11.99
C HIS A 129 -9.17 -5.42 11.51
N LEU A 130 -9.73 -6.27 12.38
CA LEU A 130 -10.93 -7.05 12.04
C LEU A 130 -12.12 -6.15 11.73
N GLY A 131 -12.35 -5.10 12.53
CA GLY A 131 -13.38 -4.09 12.27
C GLY A 131 -13.20 -3.41 10.91
N GLN A 132 -11.98 -3.02 10.57
CA GLN A 132 -11.64 -2.45 9.25
C GLN A 132 -11.86 -3.47 8.12
N CYS A 133 -11.54 -4.75 8.36
CA CYS A 133 -11.78 -5.82 7.39
C CYS A 133 -13.26 -6.04 7.12
N LEU A 134 -14.08 -6.07 8.16
CA LEU A 134 -15.53 -6.19 8.06
C LEU A 134 -16.19 -4.98 7.38
N LEU A 135 -15.72 -3.77 7.67
CA LEU A 135 -16.12 -2.55 6.94
C LEU A 135 -15.89 -2.70 5.43
N ARG A 136 -14.71 -3.17 5.01
CA ARG A 136 -14.42 -3.39 3.58
C ARG A 136 -15.25 -4.50 2.96
N GLN A 137 -15.79 -5.42 3.76
CA GLN A 137 -16.75 -6.44 3.32
C GLN A 137 -18.21 -5.95 3.36
N ASN A 138 -18.47 -4.68 3.71
CA ASN A 138 -19.78 -4.06 3.90
C ASN A 138 -20.61 -4.72 5.04
N ARG A 139 -19.96 -5.37 5.98
CA ARG A 139 -20.58 -6.00 7.16
C ARG A 139 -20.57 -5.03 8.34
N TYR A 140 -21.26 -3.92 8.16
CA TYR A 140 -21.21 -2.75 9.05
C TYR A 140 -21.70 -3.05 10.47
N ASN A 141 -22.75 -3.88 10.61
CA ASN A 141 -23.29 -4.23 11.93
C ASN A 141 -22.32 -5.05 12.79
N GLU A 142 -21.45 -5.83 12.15
CA GLU A 142 -20.42 -6.59 12.85
C GLU A 142 -19.16 -5.75 13.09
N ALA A 143 -18.85 -4.83 12.18
CA ALA A 143 -17.71 -3.93 12.33
C ALA A 143 -17.89 -2.92 13.47
N LEU A 144 -19.13 -2.40 13.62
CA LEU A 144 -19.42 -1.30 14.54
C LEU A 144 -18.99 -1.58 15.99
N PRO A 145 -19.40 -2.67 16.65
CA PRO A 145 -19.04 -2.90 18.06
C PRO A 145 -17.53 -3.00 18.28
N LEU A 146 -16.80 -3.65 17.35
CA LEU A 146 -15.34 -3.79 17.44
C LEU A 146 -14.64 -2.43 17.34
N LEU A 147 -15.05 -1.61 16.36
CA LEU A 147 -14.46 -0.28 16.17
C LEU A 147 -14.81 0.68 17.31
N GLU A 148 -16.03 0.62 17.84
CA GLU A 148 -16.46 1.44 19.00
C GLU A 148 -15.63 1.11 20.25
N GLU A 149 -15.42 -0.16 20.52
CA GLU A 149 -14.66 -0.61 21.68
C GLU A 149 -13.21 -0.11 21.58
N VAL A 150 -12.52 -0.35 20.47
CA VAL A 150 -11.14 0.11 20.29
C VAL A 150 -11.03 1.63 20.33
N CYS A 151 -11.95 2.37 19.67
CA CYS A 151 -11.91 3.84 19.68
C CYS A 151 -12.22 4.46 21.04
N ARG A 152 -13.02 3.78 21.88
CA ARG A 152 -13.31 4.21 23.26
C ARG A 152 -12.08 4.06 24.14
N ASP A 153 -11.39 2.91 24.02
CA ASP A 153 -10.27 2.54 24.87
C ASP A 153 -8.97 3.26 24.42
N ASN A 154 -8.78 3.37 23.09
CA ASN A 154 -7.63 4.02 22.47
C ASN A 154 -8.04 4.88 21.24
N PRO A 155 -8.42 6.16 21.45
CA PRO A 155 -8.83 7.04 20.34
C PRO A 155 -7.76 7.30 19.30
N LYS A 156 -6.48 7.07 19.62
CA LYS A 156 -5.34 7.28 18.71
C LYS A 156 -4.86 5.99 18.03
N HIS A 157 -5.58 4.88 18.26
CA HIS A 157 -5.24 3.59 17.66
C HIS A 157 -5.01 3.70 16.16
N ASP A 158 -3.95 3.06 15.67
CA ASP A 158 -3.57 3.02 14.25
C ASP A 158 -3.56 4.43 13.59
N TYR A 159 -2.96 5.41 14.31
CA TYR A 159 -2.89 6.81 13.85
C TYR A 159 -4.25 7.41 13.42
N GLY A 160 -5.34 6.97 14.06
CA GLY A 160 -6.70 7.41 13.76
C GLY A 160 -7.38 6.69 12.59
N HIS A 161 -6.75 5.68 11.98
CA HIS A 161 -7.40 4.90 10.91
C HIS A 161 -8.58 4.08 11.42
N THR A 162 -8.50 3.56 12.65
CA THR A 162 -9.62 2.86 13.28
C THR A 162 -10.79 3.80 13.55
N MET A 163 -10.53 5.03 13.99
CA MET A 163 -11.57 6.04 14.17
C MET A 163 -12.19 6.48 12.83
N MET A 164 -11.38 6.57 11.77
CA MET A 164 -11.91 6.80 10.42
C MET A 164 -12.80 5.66 9.95
N ALA A 165 -12.42 4.41 10.22
CA ALA A 165 -13.24 3.24 9.90
C ALA A 165 -14.56 3.24 10.69
N LEU A 166 -14.55 3.66 11.95
CA LEU A 166 -15.75 3.86 12.76
C LEU A 166 -16.68 4.90 12.12
N ALA A 167 -16.16 6.07 11.74
CA ALA A 167 -16.95 7.11 11.10
C ALA A 167 -17.58 6.64 9.79
N GLU A 168 -16.85 5.88 8.98
CA GLU A 168 -17.37 5.31 7.73
C GLU A 168 -18.43 4.25 7.96
N THR A 169 -18.24 3.42 8.99
CA THR A 169 -19.23 2.41 9.39
C THR A 169 -20.52 3.06 9.86
N LEU A 170 -20.44 4.08 10.73
CA LEU A 170 -21.60 4.85 11.18
C LEU A 170 -22.34 5.53 10.02
N ARG A 171 -21.58 6.12 9.08
CA ARG A 171 -22.14 6.71 7.88
C ARG A 171 -22.89 5.69 7.02
N ALA A 172 -22.32 4.51 6.83
CA ALA A 172 -22.93 3.44 6.05
C ALA A 172 -24.20 2.89 6.69
N LEU A 173 -24.28 2.93 8.03
CA LEU A 173 -25.48 2.56 8.80
C LEU A 173 -26.52 3.70 8.90
N GLY A 174 -26.28 4.85 8.26
CA GLY A 174 -27.18 6.00 8.29
C GLY A 174 -27.18 6.78 9.60
N GLN A 175 -26.24 6.51 10.52
CA GLN A 175 -26.08 7.22 11.79
C GLN A 175 -25.31 8.53 11.57
N THR A 176 -25.93 9.46 10.83
CA THR A 176 -25.28 10.65 10.25
C THR A 176 -24.70 11.57 11.32
N GLU A 177 -25.41 11.84 12.42
CA GLU A 177 -24.96 12.74 13.48
C GLU A 177 -23.71 12.18 14.17
N ARG A 178 -23.73 10.89 14.51
CA ARG A 178 -22.58 10.21 15.11
C ARG A 178 -21.39 10.16 14.16
N ALA A 179 -21.63 9.83 12.89
CA ALA A 179 -20.60 9.84 11.86
C ALA A 179 -19.95 11.22 11.72
N THR A 180 -20.76 12.30 11.74
CA THR A 180 -20.27 13.68 11.66
C THR A 180 -19.36 14.00 12.85
N ALA A 181 -19.78 13.69 14.07
CA ALA A 181 -19.00 13.94 15.27
C ALA A 181 -17.65 13.19 15.24
N VAL A 182 -17.64 11.92 14.81
CA VAL A 182 -16.41 11.13 14.72
C VAL A 182 -15.50 11.67 13.61
N PHE A 183 -16.04 12.05 12.44
CA PHE A 183 -15.22 12.68 11.39
C PHE A 183 -14.65 14.03 11.81
N GLN A 184 -15.38 14.86 12.56
CA GLN A 184 -14.86 16.10 13.14
C GLN A 184 -13.64 15.81 14.01
N HIS A 185 -13.76 14.86 14.94
CA HIS A 185 -12.65 14.47 15.80
C HIS A 185 -11.44 13.97 15.00
N VAL A 186 -11.64 13.19 13.94
CA VAL A 186 -10.56 12.75 13.04
C VAL A 186 -9.89 13.94 12.35
N THR A 187 -10.66 14.92 11.86
CA THR A 187 -10.12 16.07 11.12
C THR A 187 -9.42 17.10 12.01
N GLU A 188 -9.76 17.18 13.28
CA GLU A 188 -9.07 18.00 14.28
C GLU A 188 -7.67 17.47 14.61
N ASN A 189 -7.50 16.14 14.60
CA ASN A 189 -6.26 15.49 15.01
C ASN A 189 -5.38 15.03 13.83
N HIS A 190 -5.95 14.90 12.62
CA HIS A 190 -5.27 14.35 11.45
C HIS A 190 -5.66 15.07 10.15
N SER A 191 -4.68 15.33 9.29
CA SER A 191 -4.88 15.96 7.97
C SER A 191 -5.20 14.92 6.89
N TYR A 192 -6.22 14.09 7.08
CA TYR A 192 -6.65 13.11 6.09
C TYR A 192 -7.65 13.71 5.09
N ALA A 193 -7.23 13.90 3.84
CA ALA A 193 -8.11 14.40 2.77
C ALA A 193 -9.39 13.55 2.65
N ARG A 194 -9.29 12.23 2.86
CA ARG A 194 -10.44 11.29 2.87
C ARG A 194 -11.47 11.66 3.93
N ALA A 195 -11.05 11.96 5.16
CA ALA A 195 -11.96 12.31 6.26
C ALA A 195 -12.64 13.64 6.00
N ARG A 196 -11.87 14.68 5.62
CA ARG A 196 -12.41 16.03 5.32
C ARG A 196 -13.43 16.01 4.18
N VAL A 197 -13.16 15.28 3.11
CA VAL A 197 -14.10 15.16 1.98
C VAL A 197 -15.39 14.46 2.39
N GLN A 198 -15.32 13.40 3.19
CA GLN A 198 -16.50 12.70 3.68
C GLN A 198 -17.31 13.56 4.66
N LEU A 199 -16.64 14.32 5.52
CA LEU A 199 -17.27 15.28 6.42
C LEU A 199 -17.98 16.41 5.63
N ALA A 200 -17.32 16.93 4.59
CA ALA A 200 -17.92 17.93 3.70
C ALA A 200 -19.18 17.41 3.02
N GLU A 201 -19.21 16.14 2.60
CA GLU A 201 -20.42 15.51 2.05
C GLU A 201 -21.57 15.45 3.07
N LEU A 202 -21.27 15.10 4.32
CA LEU A 202 -22.27 15.08 5.39
C LEU A 202 -22.82 16.48 5.65
N TYR A 203 -21.96 17.50 5.70
CA TYR A 203 -22.39 18.89 5.85
C TYR A 203 -23.25 19.35 4.70
N LEU A 204 -22.90 19.03 3.44
CA LEU A 204 -23.74 19.39 2.27
C LEU A 204 -25.11 18.74 2.32
N ASN A 205 -25.18 17.49 2.75
CA ASN A 205 -26.43 16.77 2.89
C ASN A 205 -27.31 17.35 4.01
N ALA A 206 -26.68 17.93 5.04
CA ALA A 206 -27.34 18.64 6.14
C ALA A 206 -27.65 20.11 5.83
N GLY A 207 -27.32 20.61 4.62
CA GLY A 207 -27.52 22.02 4.25
C GLY A 207 -26.48 22.99 4.82
N ARG A 208 -25.43 22.51 5.50
CA ARG A 208 -24.36 23.27 6.16
C ARG A 208 -23.25 23.60 5.15
N SER A 209 -23.56 24.48 4.21
CA SER A 209 -22.70 24.74 3.04
C SER A 209 -21.40 25.46 3.40
N ASP A 210 -21.37 26.33 4.41
CA ASP A 210 -20.16 27.06 4.80
C ASP A 210 -19.14 26.15 5.45
N GLU A 211 -19.56 25.25 6.32
CA GLU A 211 -18.69 24.26 6.95
C GLU A 211 -18.17 23.24 5.93
N ALA A 212 -18.99 22.85 4.98
CA ALA A 212 -18.56 22.01 3.87
C ALA A 212 -17.47 22.69 3.03
N ARG A 213 -17.66 24.00 2.74
CA ARG A 213 -16.68 24.81 2.01
C ARG A 213 -15.35 24.86 2.76
N GLN A 214 -15.38 25.11 4.07
CA GLN A 214 -14.15 25.12 4.87
C GLN A 214 -13.37 23.83 4.74
N GLN A 215 -14.03 22.67 4.90
CA GLN A 215 -13.36 21.36 4.79
C GLN A 215 -12.78 21.11 3.38
N ILE A 216 -13.48 21.54 2.35
CA ILE A 216 -13.02 21.41 0.95
C ILE A 216 -11.80 22.30 0.71
N ASP A 217 -11.81 23.56 1.17
CA ASP A 217 -10.73 24.54 0.97
C ASP A 217 -9.47 24.07 1.68
N GLU A 218 -9.57 23.49 2.88
CA GLU A 218 -8.44 22.88 3.58
C GLU A 218 -7.81 21.71 2.79
N VAL A 219 -8.62 20.80 2.22
CA VAL A 219 -8.10 19.73 1.35
C VAL A 219 -7.35 20.28 0.13
N LEU A 220 -7.90 21.33 -0.48
CA LEU A 220 -7.29 21.92 -1.68
C LEU A 220 -6.03 22.72 -1.33
N ALA A 221 -5.97 23.35 -0.16
CA ALA A 221 -4.79 24.03 0.35
C ALA A 221 -3.66 23.03 0.66
N ASP A 222 -3.96 21.97 1.42
CA ASP A 222 -3.00 20.90 1.73
C ASP A 222 -2.42 20.27 0.48
N ALA A 223 -3.25 20.00 -0.53
CA ALA A 223 -2.83 19.37 -1.79
C ALA A 223 -1.83 20.23 -2.59
N ARG A 224 -1.81 21.56 -2.42
CA ARG A 224 -0.85 22.47 -3.09
C ARG A 224 0.57 22.30 -2.52
N HIS A 225 0.67 22.04 -1.22
CA HIS A 225 1.94 21.93 -0.50
C HIS A 225 2.41 20.50 -0.30
N ALA A 226 1.55 19.50 -0.58
CA ALA A 226 1.85 18.10 -0.37
C ALA A 226 3.01 17.60 -1.25
N PRO A 227 3.90 16.73 -0.75
CA PRO A 227 4.92 16.03 -1.55
C PRO A 227 4.32 15.19 -2.69
N ALA A 228 5.10 14.90 -3.73
CA ALA A 228 4.62 14.20 -4.93
C ALA A 228 4.00 12.83 -4.63
N PHE A 229 4.56 12.07 -3.68
CA PHE A 229 4.04 10.75 -3.29
C PHE A 229 2.65 10.87 -2.63
N GLN A 230 2.46 11.86 -1.77
CA GLN A 230 1.18 12.11 -1.09
C GLN A 230 0.12 12.58 -2.10
N ARG A 231 0.48 13.50 -3.00
CA ARG A 231 -0.42 13.94 -4.09
C ARG A 231 -0.93 12.78 -4.95
N ARG A 232 -0.07 11.79 -5.23
CA ARG A 232 -0.49 10.59 -5.99
C ARG A 232 -1.47 9.74 -5.19
N ARG A 233 -1.20 9.52 -3.91
CA ARG A 233 -2.05 8.71 -3.02
C ARG A 233 -3.43 9.33 -2.82
N GLU A 234 -3.48 10.66 -2.66
CA GLU A 234 -4.71 11.39 -2.34
C GLU A 234 -5.43 11.96 -3.56
N ARG A 235 -4.90 11.73 -4.77
CA ARG A 235 -5.42 12.30 -6.02
C ARG A 235 -6.93 12.12 -6.19
N GLY A 236 -7.48 10.97 -5.83
CA GLY A 236 -8.91 10.68 -5.91
C GLY A 236 -9.74 11.59 -5.01
N TRP A 237 -9.29 11.78 -3.77
CA TRP A 237 -9.96 12.62 -2.79
C TRP A 237 -9.87 14.11 -3.14
N VAL A 238 -8.73 14.56 -3.61
CA VAL A 238 -8.55 15.93 -4.10
C VAL A 238 -9.45 16.20 -5.32
N SER A 239 -9.56 15.26 -6.24
CA SER A 239 -10.49 15.37 -7.38
C SER A 239 -11.95 15.47 -6.92
N LYS A 240 -12.33 14.67 -5.93
CA LYS A 240 -13.66 14.71 -5.33
C LYS A 240 -13.92 16.04 -4.62
N ALA A 241 -12.96 16.57 -3.88
CA ALA A 241 -13.05 17.90 -3.25
C ALA A 241 -13.29 19.02 -4.28
N LYS A 242 -12.57 18.99 -5.42
CA LYS A 242 -12.80 19.93 -6.54
C LYS A 242 -14.22 19.85 -7.09
N SER A 243 -14.75 18.64 -7.27
CA SER A 243 -16.13 18.44 -7.73
C SER A 243 -17.15 18.99 -6.74
N LEU A 244 -16.92 18.79 -5.43
CA LEU A 244 -17.80 19.34 -4.38
C LEU A 244 -17.74 20.86 -4.30
N SER A 245 -16.55 21.47 -4.47
CA SER A 245 -16.38 22.93 -4.51
C SER A 245 -17.28 23.57 -5.60
N GLY A 246 -17.35 22.96 -6.78
CA GLY A 246 -18.24 23.43 -7.85
C GLY A 246 -19.74 23.32 -7.51
N ARG A 247 -20.13 22.41 -6.62
CA ARG A 247 -21.53 22.28 -6.13
C ARG A 247 -21.87 23.34 -5.07
N VAL A 248 -20.90 23.64 -4.19
CA VAL A 248 -21.08 24.66 -3.14
C VAL A 248 -21.18 26.06 -3.75
N SER A 249 -20.42 26.36 -4.83
CA SER A 249 -20.43 27.68 -5.49
C SER A 249 -21.70 27.96 -6.31
N ARG A 250 -22.55 26.96 -6.58
CA ARG A 250 -23.76 27.11 -7.37
C ARG A 250 -25.04 27.28 -6.52
N LYS A 251 -24.94 27.14 -5.21
CA LYS A 251 -26.01 27.43 -4.26
C LYS A 251 -25.78 28.78 -3.57
#